data_8c13b1071be0d337f8836d737ce464e9
#
_entry.id   8c13b1071be0d337f8836d737ce464e9
#
_cell.length_a   1.000
_cell.length_b   1.000
_cell.length_c   1.000
_cell.angle_alpha   90.00
_cell.angle_beta   90.00
_cell.angle_gamma   90.00
#
_symmetry.space_group_name_H-M   'P 1'
#
loop_
_entity.id
_entity.type
_entity.pdbx_description
1 polymer ?
#
loop_
_entity_poly.entity_id
_entity_poly.type
_entity_poly.pdbx_seq_one_letter_code
_entity_poly.pdbx_strand_id
1 'polypeptide(L)'
;MHYRNLLGYFMLPAMMAVVTIAACAPRQPTEDRVPPSAMKEALSFKAPFGEARTAPPEIVASGKALFEGKGGCYLCHGISGKGDGPAAHMHSTYPPRDFTNCAFQQEREDGELFWIIKNGSPGTGMQSLIPALLSEEEGWKVVAYVRTFCAEQS
;
A
#
# COMPACT_ATOMS: atom_id res chain seq x y z
N MET A 1 40.07 75.41 1.11
CA MET A 1 40.45 74.01 1.41
C MET A 1 39.22 73.30 1.97
N HIS A 2 38.51 72.56 1.12
CA HIS A 2 37.30 71.85 1.53
C HIS A 2 37.50 70.36 1.32
N TYR A 3 37.54 69.62 2.44
CA TYR A 3 37.54 68.15 2.45
C TYR A 3 36.09 67.72 2.44
N ARG A 4 35.69 67.03 1.39
CA ARG A 4 34.37 66.36 1.30
C ARG A 4 34.60 64.89 1.55
N ASN A 5 34.16 64.42 2.71
CA ASN A 5 34.09 62.99 3.04
C ASN A 5 33.01 62.32 2.23
N LEU A 6 33.41 61.41 1.36
CA LEU A 6 32.52 60.44 0.68
C LEU A 6 32.45 59.15 1.51
N LEU A 7 31.43 59.04 2.33
CA LEU A 7 31.05 57.79 2.97
C LEU A 7 30.34 56.90 1.93
N GLY A 8 31.11 55.94 1.39
CA GLY A 8 30.54 54.89 0.55
C GLY A 8 29.71 53.90 1.39
N TYR A 9 28.40 53.93 1.20
CA TYR A 9 27.52 52.90 1.73
C TYR A 9 27.70 51.63 0.92
N PHE A 10 28.38 50.63 1.49
CA PHE A 10 28.35 49.27 0.97
C PHE A 10 27.01 48.65 1.34
N MET A 11 26.08 48.61 0.37
CA MET A 11 24.91 47.76 0.46
C MET A 11 25.34 46.29 0.28
N LEU A 12 25.37 45.56 1.37
CA LEU A 12 25.42 44.10 1.31
C LEU A 12 24.05 43.56 0.81
N PRO A 13 24.02 42.75 -0.23
CA PRO A 13 22.76 42.08 -0.60
C PRO A 13 22.40 41.06 0.47
N ALA A 14 21.27 41.26 1.13
CA ALA A 14 20.69 40.26 1.99
C ALA A 14 20.31 39.02 1.15
N MET A 15 21.12 37.99 1.26
CA MET A 15 20.82 36.67 0.69
C MET A 15 19.62 36.08 1.44
N MET A 16 18.42 36.27 0.90
CA MET A 16 17.23 35.57 1.36
C MET A 16 17.42 34.07 1.06
N ALA A 17 17.77 33.30 2.08
CA ALA A 17 17.71 31.84 1.99
C ALA A 17 16.25 31.43 1.85
N VAL A 18 15.86 31.05 0.64
CA VAL A 18 14.57 30.40 0.38
C VAL A 18 14.65 29.02 1.02
N VAL A 19 14.14 28.89 2.24
CA VAL A 19 13.90 27.60 2.87
C VAL A 19 12.74 26.96 2.11
N THR A 20 13.06 26.12 1.14
CA THR A 20 12.08 25.23 0.52
C THR A 20 11.66 24.22 1.59
N ILE A 21 10.54 24.50 2.26
CA ILE A 21 9.85 23.51 3.05
C ILE A 21 9.38 22.47 2.03
N ALA A 22 10.09 21.34 1.95
CA ALA A 22 9.57 20.17 1.26
C ALA A 22 8.24 19.83 1.94
N ALA A 23 7.14 20.23 1.30
CA ALA A 23 5.82 19.82 1.72
C ALA A 23 5.82 18.29 1.69
N CYS A 24 5.88 17.64 2.85
CA CYS A 24 5.55 16.24 2.96
C CYS A 24 4.17 16.08 2.31
N ALA A 25 4.12 15.43 1.14
CA ALA A 25 2.86 15.01 0.56
C ALA A 25 2.08 14.30 1.69
N PRO A 26 0.80 14.60 1.87
CA PRO A 26 0.03 13.92 2.90
C PRO A 26 0.17 12.42 2.68
N ARG A 27 0.81 11.76 3.67
CA ARG A 27 0.89 10.31 3.71
C ARG A 27 -0.54 9.83 3.59
N GLN A 28 -0.88 9.10 2.54
CA GLN A 28 -2.18 8.44 2.45
C GLN A 28 -2.37 7.70 3.77
N PRO A 29 -3.47 7.93 4.51
CA PRO A 29 -3.65 7.26 5.78
C PRO A 29 -3.44 5.76 5.52
N THR A 30 -2.47 5.17 6.21
CA THR A 30 -2.33 3.71 6.30
C THR A 30 -3.45 3.22 7.21
N GLU A 31 -4.66 3.57 6.82
CA GLU A 31 -5.86 3.30 7.60
C GLU A 31 -5.99 1.79 7.75
N ASP A 32 -5.97 1.35 9.00
CA ASP A 32 -6.18 -0.05 9.34
C ASP A 32 -7.55 -0.47 8.84
N ARG A 33 -7.55 -1.29 7.80
CA ARG A 33 -8.77 -1.81 7.18
C ARG A 33 -9.31 -3.03 7.93
N VAL A 34 -8.52 -3.55 8.85
CA VAL A 34 -8.96 -4.52 9.86
C VAL A 34 -9.51 -3.73 11.04
N PRO A 35 -10.76 -3.93 11.46
CA PRO A 35 -11.31 -3.27 12.65
C PRO A 35 -10.46 -3.57 13.88
N PRO A 36 -10.27 -2.61 14.81
CA PRO A 36 -9.50 -2.83 16.04
C PRO A 36 -9.95 -4.06 16.85
N SER A 37 -11.25 -4.34 16.85
CA SER A 37 -11.82 -5.52 17.52
C SER A 37 -11.40 -6.86 16.89
N ALA A 38 -11.06 -6.87 15.60
CA ALA A 38 -10.64 -8.05 14.86
C ALA A 38 -9.11 -8.18 14.72
N MET A 39 -8.34 -7.17 15.15
CA MET A 39 -6.89 -7.14 14.96
C MET A 39 -6.19 -8.35 15.61
N LYS A 40 -6.61 -8.74 16.82
CA LYS A 40 -6.06 -9.90 17.49
C LYS A 40 -6.26 -11.20 16.69
N GLU A 41 -7.44 -11.35 16.08
CA GLU A 41 -7.73 -12.49 15.20
C GLU A 41 -6.86 -12.41 13.94
N ALA A 42 -6.81 -11.27 13.28
CA ALA A 42 -6.02 -11.08 12.06
C ALA A 42 -4.55 -11.44 12.29
N LEU A 43 -3.94 -10.98 13.37
CA LEU A 43 -2.55 -11.27 13.71
C LEU A 43 -2.30 -12.75 14.09
N SER A 44 -3.35 -13.50 14.42
CA SER A 44 -3.24 -14.93 14.75
C SER A 44 -3.17 -15.81 13.50
N PHE A 45 -3.63 -15.34 12.35
CA PHE A 45 -3.58 -16.11 11.11
C PHE A 45 -2.15 -16.31 10.61
N LYS A 46 -1.85 -17.54 10.17
CA LYS A 46 -0.54 -17.92 9.63
C LYS A 46 -0.72 -18.69 8.34
N ALA A 47 0.12 -18.39 7.36
CA ALA A 47 0.12 -19.11 6.10
C ALA A 47 0.62 -20.57 6.31
N PRO A 48 0.02 -21.55 5.64
CA PRO A 48 0.38 -22.96 5.82
C PRO A 48 1.78 -23.33 5.26
N PHE A 49 2.38 -22.42 4.50
CA PHE A 49 3.71 -22.59 3.89
C PHE A 49 4.79 -21.70 4.52
N GLY A 50 4.53 -21.07 5.66
CA GLY A 50 5.44 -20.12 6.33
C GLY A 50 5.08 -18.67 6.02
N GLU A 51 6.07 -17.80 5.90
CA GLU A 51 5.83 -16.38 5.61
C GLU A 51 5.47 -16.15 4.13
N ALA A 52 4.47 -15.34 3.87
CA ALA A 52 4.03 -15.08 2.51
C ALA A 52 5.07 -14.31 1.67
N ARG A 53 5.95 -13.53 2.31
CA ARG A 53 7.04 -12.80 1.64
C ARG A 53 8.11 -13.71 1.05
N THR A 54 8.30 -14.88 1.64
CA THR A 54 9.32 -15.86 1.24
C THR A 54 8.69 -17.14 0.69
N ALA A 55 7.43 -17.03 0.24
CA ALA A 55 6.70 -18.16 -0.31
C ALA A 55 7.42 -18.76 -1.54
N PRO A 56 7.36 -20.08 -1.72
CA PRO A 56 7.92 -20.76 -2.89
C PRO A 56 7.35 -20.20 -4.21
N PRO A 57 8.16 -20.17 -5.30
CA PRO A 57 7.72 -19.60 -6.59
C PRO A 57 6.42 -20.20 -7.15
N GLU A 58 6.19 -21.48 -6.92
CA GLU A 58 4.96 -22.17 -7.35
C GLU A 58 3.72 -21.71 -6.59
N ILE A 59 3.86 -21.33 -5.31
CA ILE A 59 2.79 -20.72 -4.50
C ILE A 59 2.49 -19.32 -5.03
N VAL A 60 3.52 -18.53 -5.31
CA VAL A 60 3.39 -17.18 -5.89
C VAL A 60 2.72 -17.24 -7.26
N ALA A 61 3.14 -18.16 -8.14
CA ALA A 61 2.53 -18.36 -9.47
C ALA A 61 1.05 -18.74 -9.37
N SER A 62 0.71 -19.64 -8.44
CA SER A 62 -0.69 -19.99 -8.15
C SER A 62 -1.48 -18.78 -7.64
N GLY A 63 -0.89 -17.99 -6.75
CA GLY A 63 -1.49 -16.75 -6.23
C GLY A 63 -1.76 -15.73 -7.34
N LYS A 64 -0.82 -15.58 -8.29
CA LYS A 64 -1.00 -14.75 -9.48
C LYS A 64 -2.19 -15.19 -10.31
N ALA A 65 -2.28 -16.48 -10.62
CA ALA A 65 -3.39 -17.02 -11.40
C ALA A 65 -4.75 -16.80 -10.70
N LEU A 66 -4.81 -16.90 -9.37
CA LEU A 66 -6.01 -16.61 -8.59
C LEU A 66 -6.34 -15.11 -8.58
N PHE A 67 -5.36 -14.25 -8.43
CA PHE A 67 -5.51 -12.79 -8.42
C PHE A 67 -6.06 -12.27 -9.75
N GLU A 68 -5.53 -12.79 -10.88
CA GLU A 68 -5.90 -12.39 -12.23
C GLU A 68 -7.11 -13.21 -12.78
N GLY A 69 -7.47 -14.30 -12.13
CA GLY A 69 -8.55 -15.19 -12.57
C GLY A 69 -9.70 -15.25 -11.58
N LYS A 70 -9.88 -16.42 -10.94
CA LYS A 70 -11.02 -16.78 -10.07
C LYS A 70 -11.31 -15.73 -8.98
N GLY A 71 -10.28 -15.14 -8.36
CA GLY A 71 -10.43 -14.13 -7.31
C GLY A 71 -10.85 -12.77 -7.81
N GLY A 72 -10.61 -12.45 -9.11
CA GLY A 72 -11.00 -11.17 -9.70
C GLY A 72 -10.35 -9.94 -9.09
N CYS A 73 -9.27 -10.09 -8.33
CA CYS A 73 -8.63 -9.02 -7.55
C CYS A 73 -8.14 -7.86 -8.45
N TYR A 74 -7.65 -8.21 -9.66
CA TYR A 74 -7.16 -7.25 -10.65
C TYR A 74 -8.22 -6.24 -11.09
N LEU A 75 -9.51 -6.59 -10.99
CA LEU A 75 -10.60 -5.68 -11.39
C LEU A 75 -10.57 -4.37 -10.60
N CYS A 76 -10.22 -4.44 -9.33
CA CYS A 76 -10.08 -3.28 -8.46
C CYS A 76 -8.61 -2.87 -8.26
N HIS A 77 -7.75 -3.85 -7.97
CA HIS A 77 -6.34 -3.57 -7.60
C HIS A 77 -5.42 -3.37 -8.81
N GLY A 78 -5.89 -3.62 -10.04
CA GLY A 78 -5.06 -3.57 -11.26
C GLY A 78 -4.11 -4.76 -11.36
N ILE A 79 -3.67 -5.08 -12.58
CA ILE A 79 -2.67 -6.14 -12.82
C ILE A 79 -1.32 -5.76 -12.21
N SER A 80 -1.00 -4.46 -12.20
CA SER A 80 0.21 -3.89 -11.59
C SER A 80 0.12 -3.73 -10.07
N GLY A 81 -1.03 -4.00 -9.46
CA GLY A 81 -1.26 -3.84 -8.03
C GLY A 81 -1.40 -2.40 -7.53
N LYS A 82 -1.50 -1.41 -8.42
CA LYS A 82 -1.54 0.03 -8.09
C LYS A 82 -2.89 0.53 -7.58
N GLY A 83 -3.92 -0.31 -7.53
CA GLY A 83 -5.27 0.10 -7.17
C GLY A 83 -6.00 0.81 -8.31
N ASP A 84 -5.54 0.65 -9.54
CA ASP A 84 -5.98 1.30 -10.77
C ASP A 84 -6.75 0.37 -11.70
N GLY A 85 -7.32 -0.70 -11.17
CA GLY A 85 -8.11 -1.66 -11.94
C GLY A 85 -9.36 -1.02 -12.58
N PRO A 86 -9.93 -1.68 -13.61
CA PRO A 86 -11.06 -1.13 -14.37
C PRO A 86 -12.30 -0.82 -13.51
N ALA A 87 -12.47 -1.48 -12.36
CA ALA A 87 -13.55 -1.24 -11.41
C ALA A 87 -13.17 -0.34 -10.23
N ALA A 88 -11.92 0.14 -10.14
CA ALA A 88 -11.43 0.94 -9.03
C ALA A 88 -12.23 2.22 -8.80
N HIS A 89 -12.69 2.86 -9.87
CA HIS A 89 -13.47 4.11 -9.83
C HIS A 89 -14.85 3.97 -9.18
N MET A 90 -15.39 2.76 -9.05
CA MET A 90 -16.67 2.52 -8.41
C MET A 90 -16.63 2.73 -6.88
N HIS A 91 -15.45 2.89 -6.31
CA HIS A 91 -15.20 3.01 -4.88
C HIS A 91 -14.36 4.25 -4.54
N SER A 92 -14.82 5.42 -4.99
CA SER A 92 -14.07 6.68 -4.89
C SER A 92 -13.76 7.16 -3.48
N THR A 93 -14.60 6.83 -2.50
CA THR A 93 -14.39 7.25 -1.09
C THR A 93 -13.20 6.54 -0.46
N TYR A 94 -13.05 5.25 -0.76
CA TYR A 94 -11.94 4.41 -0.28
C TYR A 94 -11.39 3.60 -1.45
N PRO A 95 -10.45 4.18 -2.22
CA PRO A 95 -9.90 3.50 -3.39
C PRO A 95 -9.22 2.20 -3.01
N PRO A 96 -9.15 1.24 -3.95
CA PRO A 96 -8.39 0.01 -3.74
C PRO A 96 -6.96 0.31 -3.31
N ARG A 97 -6.40 -0.53 -2.44
CA ARG A 97 -5.05 -0.35 -1.93
C ARG A 97 -4.02 -0.50 -3.06
N ASP A 98 -3.07 0.43 -3.08
CA ASP A 98 -1.86 0.31 -3.89
C ASP A 98 -0.88 -0.65 -3.20
N PHE A 99 -0.71 -1.83 -3.76
CA PHE A 99 0.19 -2.87 -3.25
C PHE A 99 1.65 -2.60 -3.60
N THR A 100 1.94 -1.67 -4.52
CA THR A 100 3.32 -1.27 -4.82
C THR A 100 3.90 -0.31 -3.79
N ASN A 101 3.07 0.18 -2.86
CA ASN A 101 3.52 0.98 -1.73
C ASN A 101 4.24 0.10 -0.72
N CYS A 102 5.58 0.13 -0.75
CA CYS A 102 6.43 -0.69 0.13
C CYS A 102 6.27 -0.36 1.61
N ALA A 103 6.00 0.89 1.97
CA ALA A 103 5.73 1.25 3.38
C ALA A 103 4.46 0.52 3.88
N PHE A 104 3.38 0.54 3.09
CA PHE A 104 2.18 -0.25 3.39
C PHE A 104 2.52 -1.75 3.53
N GLN A 105 3.27 -2.30 2.59
CA GLN A 105 3.65 -3.71 2.62
C GLN A 105 4.47 -4.09 3.87
N GLN A 106 5.32 -3.19 4.36
CA GLN A 106 6.16 -3.41 5.55
C GLN A 106 5.36 -3.27 6.86
N GLU A 107 4.39 -2.35 6.88
CA GLU A 107 3.58 -2.08 8.07
C GLU A 107 2.50 -3.14 8.33
N ARG A 108 2.16 -3.98 7.34
CA ARG A 108 1.07 -4.96 7.44
C ARG A 108 1.60 -6.38 7.60
N GLU A 109 1.04 -7.08 8.57
CA GLU A 109 1.28 -8.52 8.74
C GLU A 109 0.52 -9.33 7.67
N ASP A 110 1.03 -10.51 7.35
CA ASP A 110 0.37 -11.40 6.37
C ASP A 110 -1.05 -11.78 6.81
N GLY A 111 -1.25 -11.97 8.11
CA GLY A 111 -2.56 -12.27 8.68
C GLY A 111 -3.58 -11.16 8.50
N GLU A 112 -3.17 -9.88 8.50
CA GLU A 112 -4.05 -8.75 8.22
C GLU A 112 -4.53 -8.77 6.76
N LEU A 113 -3.62 -9.03 5.81
CA LEU A 113 -3.97 -9.15 4.40
C LEU A 113 -4.93 -10.33 4.18
N PHE A 114 -4.64 -11.47 4.81
CA PHE A 114 -5.52 -12.64 4.74
C PHE A 114 -6.89 -12.36 5.35
N TRP A 115 -6.95 -11.68 6.51
CA TRP A 115 -8.20 -11.31 7.18
C TRP A 115 -9.10 -10.48 6.24
N ILE A 116 -8.52 -9.51 5.52
CA ILE A 116 -9.25 -8.68 4.55
C ILE A 116 -9.80 -9.53 3.39
N ILE A 117 -9.03 -10.47 2.86
CA ILE A 117 -9.50 -11.37 1.81
C ILE A 117 -10.66 -12.24 2.32
N LYS A 118 -10.54 -12.71 3.57
CA LYS A 118 -11.53 -13.59 4.19
C LYS A 118 -12.82 -12.86 4.54
N ASN A 119 -12.73 -11.69 5.16
CA ASN A 119 -13.88 -11.02 5.78
C ASN A 119 -14.35 -9.77 5.00
N GLY A 120 -13.58 -9.34 4.01
CA GLY A 120 -13.77 -8.05 3.35
C GLY A 120 -13.20 -6.90 4.20
N SER A 121 -13.43 -5.66 3.74
CA SER A 121 -13.02 -4.44 4.45
C SER A 121 -14.26 -3.58 4.70
N PRO A 122 -14.79 -3.53 5.92
CA PRO A 122 -16.00 -2.78 6.24
C PRO A 122 -15.92 -1.31 5.79
N GLY A 123 -17.00 -0.81 5.20
CA GLY A 123 -17.07 0.57 4.71
C GLY A 123 -16.37 0.81 3.37
N THR A 124 -15.81 -0.23 2.74
CA THR A 124 -15.16 -0.14 1.44
C THR A 124 -15.82 -1.06 0.41
N GLY A 125 -15.34 -1.04 -0.84
CA GLY A 125 -15.76 -1.97 -1.89
C GLY A 125 -15.16 -3.37 -1.80
N MET A 126 -14.21 -3.61 -0.89
CA MET A 126 -13.58 -4.93 -0.73
C MET A 126 -14.52 -5.91 -0.04
N GLN A 127 -15.06 -6.84 -0.82
CA GLN A 127 -15.97 -7.88 -0.35
C GLN A 127 -15.19 -9.06 0.23
N SER A 128 -15.88 -9.86 1.10
CA SER A 128 -15.38 -11.17 1.51
C SER A 128 -15.31 -12.11 0.32
N LEU A 129 -14.17 -12.79 0.15
CA LEU A 129 -13.97 -13.77 -0.93
C LEU A 129 -13.97 -15.21 -0.43
N ILE A 130 -13.78 -15.43 0.87
CA ILE A 130 -13.77 -16.75 1.50
C ILE A 130 -15.04 -16.92 2.34
N PRO A 131 -15.76 -18.03 2.19
CA PRO A 131 -15.48 -19.19 1.33
C PRO A 131 -16.13 -19.12 -0.05
N ALA A 132 -16.81 -18.01 -0.39
CA ALA A 132 -17.69 -17.94 -1.57
C ALA A 132 -16.95 -18.13 -2.91
N LEU A 133 -15.78 -17.54 -3.06
CA LEU A 133 -14.98 -17.60 -4.28
C LEU A 133 -13.66 -18.34 -4.08
N LEU A 134 -13.03 -18.20 -2.93
CA LEU A 134 -11.72 -18.78 -2.64
C LEU A 134 -11.81 -19.70 -1.41
N SER A 135 -11.00 -20.73 -1.39
CA SER A 135 -10.67 -21.44 -0.15
C SER A 135 -9.67 -20.63 0.69
N GLU A 136 -9.49 -20.99 1.97
CA GLU A 136 -8.46 -20.36 2.82
C GLU A 136 -7.04 -20.57 2.25
N GLU A 137 -6.75 -21.76 1.73
CA GLU A 137 -5.47 -22.05 1.08
C GLU A 137 -5.24 -21.14 -0.14
N GLU A 138 -6.26 -20.98 -0.99
CA GLU A 138 -6.21 -20.07 -2.14
C GLU A 138 -6.02 -18.61 -1.71
N GLY A 139 -6.69 -18.17 -0.64
CA GLY A 139 -6.50 -16.85 -0.07
C GLY A 139 -5.05 -16.59 0.35
N TRP A 140 -4.40 -17.57 0.98
CA TRP A 140 -2.99 -17.45 1.34
C TRP A 140 -2.05 -17.38 0.13
N LYS A 141 -2.35 -18.11 -0.94
CA LYS A 141 -1.61 -17.99 -2.21
C LYS A 141 -1.74 -16.58 -2.80
N VAL A 142 -2.93 -15.99 -2.72
CA VAL A 142 -3.14 -14.58 -3.14
C VAL A 142 -2.31 -13.63 -2.26
N VAL A 143 -2.25 -13.80 -0.94
CA VAL A 143 -1.39 -12.99 -0.06
C VAL A 143 0.07 -13.09 -0.49
N ALA A 144 0.57 -14.30 -0.78
CA ALA A 144 1.94 -14.50 -1.25
C ALA A 144 2.23 -13.72 -2.54
N TYR A 145 1.31 -13.74 -3.50
CA TYR A 145 1.45 -12.94 -4.72
C TYR A 145 1.41 -11.44 -4.46
N VAL A 146 0.47 -10.97 -3.62
CA VAL A 146 0.37 -9.54 -3.26
C VAL A 146 1.67 -9.02 -2.65
N ARG A 147 2.40 -9.84 -1.92
CA ARG A 147 3.71 -9.49 -1.34
C ARG A 147 4.78 -9.22 -2.39
N THR A 148 4.67 -9.78 -3.59
CA THR A 148 5.67 -9.57 -4.66
C THR A 148 5.63 -8.17 -5.27
N PHE A 149 4.52 -7.45 -5.18
CA PHE A 149 4.42 -6.11 -5.77
C PHE A 149 5.39 -5.08 -5.19
N CYS A 150 5.95 -5.35 -4.03
CA CYS A 150 6.97 -4.51 -3.42
C CYS A 150 8.40 -5.08 -3.55
N ALA A 151 8.56 -6.37 -3.88
CA ALA A 151 9.88 -7.03 -3.92
C ALA A 151 10.80 -6.52 -5.04
N GLU A 152 10.26 -5.90 -6.09
CA GLU A 152 11.02 -5.44 -7.26
C GLU A 152 11.71 -4.07 -7.08
N GLN A 153 11.60 -3.46 -5.89
CA GLN A 153 12.17 -2.12 -5.62
C GLN A 153 13.39 -2.16 -4.68
N SER A 154 13.98 -3.33 -4.49
CA SER A 154 15.14 -3.55 -3.61
C SER A 154 16.43 -3.63 -4.40
#